data_379e11b0c549be77292b13061597a9f9
#
_entry.id   379e11b0c549be77292b13061597a9f9
#
_cell.length_a   1.000
_cell.length_b   1.000
_cell.length_c   1.000
_cell.angle_alpha   90.00
_cell.angle_beta   90.00
_cell.angle_gamma   90.00
#
_symmetry.space_group_name_H-M   'P 1'
#
loop_
_entity.id
_entity.type
_entity.pdbx_description
1 polymer ?
#
loop_
_entity_poly.entity_id
_entity_poly.type
_entity_poly.pdbx_seq_one_letter_code
_entity_poly.pdbx_strand_id
1 'polypeptide(L)'
;MSEFHSEISTLSPAPLWQFFDKICSIPHPSKHEEALAQYIINWATEQGFDVRRDPTGNVFIKKPATPGMENKKGVVLQAHIDMVPQKNEDTDHDFTKDPIQPYIDGEWVTAKGTTLGADNGIGMASCLAVLASKDIKHGPIEVLLTIDEEAGMTGAFGLEAGWLEGDILLNTDSEQEGEVYMGCAGGIDGAMTFDIKRDAIPTGFVTRQLTLKGLKGGHSGCDIHTGRGNANKLLGRFLAGHAQELDLRLVEFRGGSLRNAIPREAFVTVAVPAENQEKLAELFNYYTELLKAELGKVETGIVTFNEESVTESQAFTAADQQRFIAALNACPNGVMRMSDEIEGVVETSLNVGVITTEENKVTVLCLIRSLIDSGRSQVESTLRSVAELAGAQVEFSGAYPGWKPDADSEIMAIFRDMYEGIYGHKPNIMVIHAGLECGLFKEPYPNMDMVSFGPTIKFPHSPDEKVKIDTVQLFWDQMVALLEAIPEKA
;
A
#
# COMPACT_ATOMS: atom_id res chain seq x y z
N MET A 1 0.15 -10.15 37.72
CA MET A 1 0.93 -9.82 36.52
C MET A 1 1.10 -8.32 36.56
N SER A 2 2.33 -7.79 36.56
CA SER A 2 2.58 -6.34 36.50
C SER A 2 1.97 -5.79 35.23
N GLU A 3 1.02 -4.88 35.36
CA GLU A 3 0.52 -4.12 34.21
C GLU A 3 1.72 -3.38 33.62
N PHE A 4 2.06 -3.72 32.37
CA PHE A 4 3.10 -3.05 31.64
C PHE A 4 2.52 -1.70 31.19
N HIS A 5 2.82 -0.64 31.91
CA HIS A 5 2.48 0.71 31.52
C HIS A 5 3.76 1.41 31.07
N SER A 6 3.88 1.64 29.77
CA SER A 6 4.92 2.50 29.23
C SER A 6 4.56 3.98 29.44
N GLU A 7 5.52 4.87 29.22
CA GLU A 7 5.28 6.33 29.37
C GLU A 7 4.17 6.87 28.48
N ILE A 8 3.87 6.21 27.34
CA ILE A 8 2.82 6.67 26.40
C ILE A 8 1.42 6.58 27.01
N SER A 9 1.19 5.69 28.00
CA SER A 9 -0.11 5.55 28.68
C SER A 9 -0.55 6.80 29.44
N THR A 10 0.37 7.75 29.66
CA THR A 10 0.12 9.04 30.34
C THR A 10 -0.29 10.15 29.39
N LEU A 11 -0.22 9.94 28.08
CA LEU A 11 -0.58 10.90 27.04
C LEU A 11 -2.10 11.15 26.99
N SER A 12 -2.50 12.24 26.39
CA SER A 12 -3.91 12.58 26.16
C SER A 12 -4.32 12.34 24.70
N PRO A 13 -5.50 11.74 24.46
CA PRO A 13 -6.53 11.29 25.42
C PRO A 13 -6.14 9.97 26.11
N ALA A 14 -6.16 9.96 27.44
CA ALA A 14 -5.66 8.86 28.22
C ALA A 14 -6.28 7.49 27.88
N PRO A 15 -7.61 7.33 27.71
CA PRO A 15 -8.18 6.02 27.38
C PRO A 15 -7.63 5.43 26.09
N LEU A 16 -7.46 6.25 25.03
CA LEU A 16 -6.92 5.80 23.75
C LEU A 16 -5.47 5.34 23.90
N TRP A 17 -4.62 6.16 24.53
CA TRP A 17 -3.21 5.83 24.69
C TRP A 17 -2.99 4.61 25.61
N GLN A 18 -3.84 4.41 26.62
CA GLN A 18 -3.81 3.22 27.48
C GLN A 18 -4.15 1.95 26.67
N PHE A 19 -5.15 2.00 25.80
CA PHE A 19 -5.42 0.87 24.89
C PHE A 19 -4.28 0.65 23.89
N PHE A 20 -3.70 1.71 23.33
CA PHE A 20 -2.58 1.57 22.42
C PHE A 20 -1.34 0.96 23.10
N ASP A 21 -1.01 1.40 24.31
CA ASP A 21 0.05 0.80 25.13
C ASP A 21 -0.20 -0.70 25.40
N LYS A 22 -1.45 -1.05 25.69
CA LYS A 22 -1.85 -2.45 25.84
C LYS A 22 -1.73 -3.25 24.55
N ILE A 23 -2.13 -2.70 23.43
CA ILE A 23 -2.00 -3.30 22.10
C ILE A 23 -0.52 -3.57 21.80
N CYS A 24 0.36 -2.59 21.99
CA CYS A 24 1.81 -2.78 21.83
C CYS A 24 2.39 -3.91 22.66
N SER A 25 1.80 -4.18 23.84
CA SER A 25 2.26 -5.24 24.75
C SER A 25 1.93 -6.67 24.30
N ILE A 26 1.07 -6.83 23.29
CA ILE A 26 0.60 -8.13 22.80
C ILE A 26 1.08 -8.31 21.36
N PRO A 27 1.92 -9.30 21.04
CA PRO A 27 2.34 -9.60 19.69
C PRO A 27 1.16 -9.84 18.72
N HIS A 28 1.16 -9.15 17.57
CA HIS A 28 0.07 -9.22 16.59
C HIS A 28 0.51 -8.95 15.14
N PRO A 29 1.64 -9.49 14.67
CA PRO A 29 2.00 -9.33 13.27
C PRO A 29 0.98 -10.02 12.37
N SER A 30 0.86 -9.59 11.12
CA SER A 30 -0.06 -10.20 10.13
C SER A 30 0.01 -11.72 10.15
N LYS A 31 -1.14 -12.38 10.15
CA LYS A 31 -1.34 -13.84 10.27
C LYS A 31 -1.06 -14.43 11.67
N HIS A 32 -0.75 -13.60 12.65
CA HIS A 32 -0.51 -14.01 14.06
C HIS A 32 -1.27 -13.13 15.05
N GLU A 33 -2.48 -12.69 14.69
CA GLU A 33 -3.30 -11.72 15.45
C GLU A 33 -4.08 -12.36 16.62
N GLU A 34 -4.11 -13.68 16.72
CA GLU A 34 -5.01 -14.43 17.61
C GLU A 34 -4.89 -14.00 19.07
N ALA A 35 -3.70 -13.73 19.56
CA ALA A 35 -3.50 -13.33 20.96
C ALA A 35 -4.16 -11.97 21.26
N LEU A 36 -4.03 -10.99 20.35
CA LEU A 36 -4.66 -9.69 20.49
C LEU A 36 -6.18 -9.76 20.29
N ALA A 37 -6.63 -10.49 19.27
CA ALA A 37 -8.05 -10.72 19.03
C ALA A 37 -8.73 -11.33 20.25
N GLN A 38 -8.13 -12.35 20.88
CA GLN A 38 -8.67 -13.00 22.06
C GLN A 38 -8.68 -12.08 23.28
N TYR A 39 -7.64 -11.24 23.46
CA TYR A 39 -7.62 -10.22 24.50
C TYR A 39 -8.81 -9.25 24.34
N ILE A 40 -9.06 -8.76 23.13
CA ILE A 40 -10.15 -7.83 22.85
C ILE A 40 -11.51 -8.49 23.11
N ILE A 41 -11.70 -9.73 22.65
CA ILE A 41 -12.94 -10.50 22.88
C ILE A 41 -13.21 -10.67 24.38
N ASN A 42 -12.20 -11.07 25.14
CA ASN A 42 -12.34 -11.28 26.59
C ASN A 42 -12.68 -9.96 27.29
N TRP A 43 -11.91 -8.89 27.00
CA TRP A 43 -12.16 -7.58 27.56
C TRP A 43 -13.58 -7.07 27.25
N ALA A 44 -14.01 -7.14 26.00
CA ALA A 44 -15.34 -6.67 25.60
C ALA A 44 -16.47 -7.49 26.23
N THR A 45 -16.28 -8.81 26.36
CA THR A 45 -17.23 -9.71 27.04
C THR A 45 -17.33 -9.37 28.53
N GLU A 46 -16.21 -9.09 29.20
CA GLU A 46 -16.17 -8.66 30.63
C GLU A 46 -16.86 -7.31 30.84
N GLN A 47 -16.83 -6.42 29.81
CA GLN A 47 -17.59 -5.16 29.86
C GLN A 47 -19.10 -5.35 29.59
N GLY A 48 -19.53 -6.56 29.21
CA GLY A 48 -20.94 -6.88 28.95
C GLY A 48 -21.42 -6.53 27.54
N PHE A 49 -20.50 -6.33 26.60
CA PHE A 49 -20.87 -6.10 25.18
C PHE A 49 -21.26 -7.40 24.47
N ASP A 50 -22.09 -7.29 23.42
CA ASP A 50 -22.33 -8.38 22.48
C ASP A 50 -21.11 -8.52 21.55
N VAL A 51 -20.40 -9.65 21.67
CA VAL A 51 -19.18 -9.94 20.93
C VAL A 51 -19.40 -11.15 20.03
N ARG A 52 -19.07 -11.00 18.75
CA ARG A 52 -19.14 -12.09 17.76
C ARG A 52 -17.83 -12.17 17.00
N ARG A 53 -17.57 -13.33 16.45
CA ARG A 53 -16.44 -13.58 15.55
C ARG A 53 -16.94 -14.33 14.32
N ASP A 54 -16.57 -13.87 13.12
CA ASP A 54 -16.92 -14.56 11.90
C ASP A 54 -15.98 -15.76 11.61
N PRO A 55 -16.30 -16.64 10.65
CA PRO A 55 -15.46 -17.77 10.29
C PRO A 55 -14.07 -17.36 9.76
N THR A 56 -13.93 -16.15 9.23
CA THR A 56 -12.65 -15.62 8.74
C THR A 56 -11.73 -15.23 9.89
N GLY A 57 -12.30 -14.78 11.01
CA GLY A 57 -11.57 -14.38 12.21
C GLY A 57 -11.75 -12.90 12.59
N ASN A 58 -12.57 -12.15 11.84
CA ASN A 58 -12.91 -10.77 12.19
C ASN A 58 -13.70 -10.72 13.50
N VAL A 59 -13.49 -9.66 14.28
CA VAL A 59 -14.16 -9.45 15.56
C VAL A 59 -15.19 -8.35 15.43
N PHE A 60 -16.40 -8.61 15.95
CA PHE A 60 -17.54 -7.69 15.97
C PHE A 60 -17.98 -7.43 17.40
N ILE A 61 -18.14 -6.16 17.76
CA ILE A 61 -18.55 -5.75 19.10
C ILE A 61 -19.67 -4.75 18.97
N LYS A 62 -20.83 -4.99 19.64
CA LYS A 62 -21.95 -4.07 19.64
C LYS A 62 -22.05 -3.32 20.95
N LYS A 63 -22.31 -2.03 20.86
CA LYS A 63 -22.65 -1.15 21.98
C LYS A 63 -23.98 -0.46 21.70
N PRO A 64 -24.98 -0.56 22.61
CA PRO A 64 -26.26 0.14 22.44
C PRO A 64 -26.07 1.65 22.47
N ALA A 65 -27.01 2.37 21.87
CA ALA A 65 -27.05 3.82 21.90
C ALA A 65 -27.06 4.37 23.34
N THR A 66 -26.49 5.54 23.53
CA THR A 66 -26.67 6.29 24.79
C THR A 66 -28.12 6.80 24.89
N PRO A 67 -28.64 6.97 26.14
CA PRO A 67 -30.02 7.40 26.34
C PRO A 67 -30.39 8.66 25.54
N GLY A 68 -31.48 8.56 24.77
CA GLY A 68 -31.97 9.63 23.90
C GLY A 68 -31.35 9.68 22.49
N MET A 69 -30.46 8.72 22.16
CA MET A 69 -29.81 8.61 20.84
C MET A 69 -30.21 7.35 20.07
N GLU A 70 -31.24 6.64 20.51
CA GLU A 70 -31.67 5.35 19.96
C GLU A 70 -32.14 5.42 18.51
N ASN A 71 -32.66 6.58 18.10
CA ASN A 71 -33.12 6.83 16.74
C ASN A 71 -32.05 7.25 15.75
N LYS A 72 -30.82 7.43 16.22
CA LYS A 72 -29.70 7.76 15.32
C LYS A 72 -29.36 6.60 14.39
N LYS A 73 -28.84 6.90 13.20
CA LYS A 73 -28.29 5.88 12.31
C LYS A 73 -27.23 5.08 13.04
N GLY A 74 -27.12 3.79 12.73
CA GLY A 74 -26.07 2.92 13.26
C GLY A 74 -24.72 3.23 12.65
N VAL A 75 -23.67 3.24 13.46
CA VAL A 75 -22.30 3.51 13.04
C VAL A 75 -21.43 2.28 13.26
N VAL A 76 -20.67 1.91 12.23
CA VAL A 76 -19.59 0.92 12.32
C VAL A 76 -18.27 1.67 12.44
N LEU A 77 -17.55 1.46 13.53
CA LEU A 77 -16.13 1.88 13.68
C LEU A 77 -15.26 0.74 13.21
N GLN A 78 -14.32 1.00 12.31
CA GLN A 78 -13.54 -0.05 11.70
C GLN A 78 -12.04 0.23 11.78
N ALA A 79 -11.29 -0.80 12.16
CA ALA A 79 -9.83 -0.86 12.18
C ALA A 79 -9.35 -2.28 11.86
N HIS A 80 -8.06 -2.47 11.56
CA HIS A 80 -7.48 -3.80 11.46
C HIS A 80 -6.61 -4.15 12.69
N ILE A 81 -6.51 -5.46 12.98
CA ILE A 81 -5.83 -5.95 14.20
C ILE A 81 -4.33 -6.11 13.96
N ASP A 82 -3.93 -6.54 12.77
CA ASP A 82 -2.55 -6.86 12.46
C ASP A 82 -1.66 -5.63 12.27
N MET A 83 -0.37 -5.86 12.30
CA MET A 83 0.65 -4.86 11.99
C MET A 83 1.74 -5.46 11.10
N VAL A 84 2.40 -4.62 10.31
CA VAL A 84 3.58 -5.00 9.51
C VAL A 84 4.78 -5.27 10.44
N PRO A 85 5.41 -6.46 10.39
CA PRO A 85 6.58 -6.80 11.20
C PRO A 85 7.88 -6.42 10.48
N GLN A 86 8.39 -5.21 10.71
CA GLN A 86 9.69 -4.76 10.18
C GLN A 86 10.62 -4.34 11.30
N LYS A 87 11.90 -4.68 11.19
CA LYS A 87 12.94 -4.31 12.15
C LYS A 87 14.25 -3.99 11.46
N ASN A 88 15.12 -3.24 12.13
CA ASN A 88 16.51 -3.08 11.71
C ASN A 88 17.27 -4.41 11.83
N GLU A 89 18.27 -4.64 11.00
CA GLU A 89 19.03 -5.90 10.95
C GLU A 89 19.73 -6.23 12.26
N ASP A 90 20.18 -5.21 12.98
CA ASP A 90 20.85 -5.30 14.27
C ASP A 90 19.89 -5.40 15.48
N THR A 91 18.58 -5.37 15.25
CA THR A 91 17.58 -5.47 16.30
C THR A 91 17.22 -6.94 16.58
N ASP A 92 17.46 -7.39 17.82
CA ASP A 92 17.01 -8.71 18.30
C ASP A 92 15.55 -8.60 18.76
N HIS A 93 14.61 -9.04 17.92
CA HIS A 93 13.17 -8.98 18.18
C HIS A 93 12.44 -10.09 17.40
N ASP A 94 11.59 -10.84 18.08
CA ASP A 94 10.69 -11.83 17.49
C ASP A 94 9.25 -11.30 17.58
N PHE A 95 8.72 -10.80 16.46
CA PHE A 95 7.36 -10.23 16.42
C PHE A 95 6.24 -11.17 16.84
N THR A 96 6.48 -12.47 16.89
CA THR A 96 5.49 -13.46 17.33
C THR A 96 5.51 -13.68 18.84
N LYS A 97 6.49 -13.11 19.56
CA LYS A 97 6.69 -13.34 21.00
C LYS A 97 6.95 -12.07 21.81
N ASP A 98 7.70 -11.14 21.21
CA ASP A 98 8.18 -9.97 21.94
C ASP A 98 7.21 -8.79 21.77
N PRO A 99 6.94 -8.03 22.85
CA PRO A 99 6.12 -6.82 22.76
C PRO A 99 6.87 -5.71 22.02
N ILE A 100 6.12 -4.87 21.32
CA ILE A 100 6.64 -3.60 20.81
C ILE A 100 6.99 -2.70 21.99
N GLN A 101 8.10 -1.98 21.89
CA GLN A 101 8.60 -1.08 22.94
C GLN A 101 8.42 0.39 22.48
N PRO A 102 7.22 0.97 22.68
CA PRO A 102 6.97 2.35 22.32
C PRO A 102 7.64 3.32 23.28
N TYR A 103 8.05 4.47 22.78
CA TYR A 103 8.59 5.56 23.59
C TYR A 103 8.29 6.93 22.96
N ILE A 104 8.37 7.98 23.79
CA ILE A 104 8.15 9.36 23.34
C ILE A 104 9.46 9.92 22.78
N ASP A 105 9.41 10.41 21.54
CA ASP A 105 10.50 11.13 20.88
C ASP A 105 10.02 12.53 20.47
N GLY A 106 10.17 13.49 21.36
CA GLY A 106 9.70 14.85 21.18
C GLY A 106 8.19 14.93 20.99
N GLU A 107 7.73 15.33 19.79
CA GLU A 107 6.30 15.42 19.44
C GLU A 107 5.72 14.08 18.93
N TRP A 108 6.50 13.02 18.93
CA TRP A 108 6.15 11.73 18.32
C TRP A 108 6.21 10.60 19.35
N VAL A 109 5.45 9.55 19.06
CA VAL A 109 5.65 8.23 19.63
C VAL A 109 6.21 7.33 18.53
N THR A 110 7.24 6.57 18.83
CA THR A 110 7.91 5.60 17.95
C THR A 110 8.27 4.35 18.71
N ALA A 111 8.91 3.37 18.09
CA ALA A 111 9.36 2.13 18.71
C ALA A 111 10.86 1.91 18.56
N LYS A 112 11.45 1.10 19.46
CA LYS A 112 12.88 0.82 19.46
C LYS A 112 13.28 -0.22 18.42
N GLY A 113 13.72 0.25 17.24
CA GLY A 113 14.30 -0.61 16.20
C GLY A 113 13.30 -1.49 15.44
N THR A 114 11.99 -1.31 15.69
CA THR A 114 10.92 -2.05 15.04
C THR A 114 9.85 -1.09 14.51
N THR A 115 8.95 -1.57 13.65
CA THR A 115 7.66 -0.91 13.39
C THR A 115 6.95 -0.64 14.72
N LEU A 116 6.21 0.45 14.79
CA LEU A 116 5.43 0.83 15.98
C LEU A 116 4.07 0.11 16.03
N GLY A 117 3.46 -0.14 14.87
CA GLY A 117 2.09 -0.63 14.76
C GLY A 117 1.04 0.45 15.07
N ALA A 118 1.37 1.72 14.89
CA ALA A 118 0.39 2.81 14.95
C ALA A 118 -0.64 2.69 13.85
N ASP A 119 -0.22 2.23 12.70
CA ASP A 119 -1.00 1.67 11.61
C ASP A 119 -1.31 0.19 11.90
N ASN A 120 -2.51 -0.23 12.26
CA ASN A 120 -3.70 0.57 12.60
C ASN A 120 -4.04 0.52 14.11
N GLY A 121 -3.00 0.36 14.95
CA GLY A 121 -3.15 0.25 16.42
C GLY A 121 -3.78 1.48 17.06
N ILE A 122 -3.53 2.68 16.55
CA ILE A 122 -4.19 3.91 17.04
C ILE A 122 -5.67 3.92 16.67
N GLY A 123 -6.03 3.51 15.45
CA GLY A 123 -7.42 3.35 15.04
C GLY A 123 -8.15 2.33 15.90
N MET A 124 -7.56 1.16 16.10
CA MET A 124 -8.09 0.12 16.98
C MET A 124 -8.26 0.62 18.42
N ALA A 125 -7.26 1.30 18.95
CA ALA A 125 -7.32 1.89 20.31
C ALA A 125 -8.47 2.91 20.42
N SER A 126 -8.72 3.71 19.39
CA SER A 126 -9.84 4.67 19.35
C SER A 126 -11.18 3.96 19.41
N CYS A 127 -11.36 2.86 18.66
CA CYS A 127 -12.57 2.04 18.69
C CYS A 127 -12.82 1.48 20.11
N LEU A 128 -11.79 0.92 20.75
CA LEU A 128 -11.90 0.39 22.10
C LEU A 128 -12.17 1.48 23.12
N ALA A 129 -11.56 2.67 22.97
CA ALA A 129 -11.80 3.80 23.85
C ALA A 129 -13.25 4.32 23.75
N VAL A 130 -13.83 4.35 22.56
CA VAL A 130 -15.26 4.68 22.35
C VAL A 130 -16.17 3.63 23.04
N LEU A 131 -15.85 2.34 22.89
CA LEU A 131 -16.59 1.29 23.60
C LEU A 131 -16.52 1.46 25.12
N ALA A 132 -15.35 1.76 25.68
CA ALA A 132 -15.12 1.93 27.12
C ALA A 132 -15.75 3.20 27.67
N SER A 133 -15.96 4.23 26.85
CA SER A 133 -16.46 5.54 27.29
C SER A 133 -17.91 5.44 27.81
N LYS A 134 -18.21 6.24 28.83
CA LYS A 134 -19.54 6.43 29.40
C LYS A 134 -20.10 7.82 29.12
N ASP A 135 -19.28 8.73 28.63
CA ASP A 135 -19.61 10.16 28.51
C ASP A 135 -19.83 10.61 27.08
N ILE A 136 -19.45 9.79 26.07
CA ILE A 136 -19.66 10.08 24.67
C ILE A 136 -21.11 9.79 24.30
N LYS A 137 -21.77 10.78 23.70
CA LYS A 137 -23.14 10.62 23.16
C LYS A 137 -23.05 9.99 21.76
N HIS A 138 -23.78 8.91 21.54
CA HIS A 138 -23.78 8.18 20.27
C HIS A 138 -25.04 7.36 20.07
N GLY A 139 -25.41 7.13 18.81
CA GLY A 139 -26.39 6.12 18.42
C GLY A 139 -25.89 4.69 18.61
N PRO A 140 -26.56 3.69 18.02
CA PRO A 140 -26.05 2.31 18.03
C PRO A 140 -24.65 2.25 17.40
N ILE A 141 -23.69 1.59 18.08
CA ILE A 141 -22.32 1.41 17.57
C ILE A 141 -22.04 -0.07 17.36
N GLU A 142 -21.42 -0.38 16.26
CA GLU A 142 -20.72 -1.62 15.99
C GLU A 142 -19.22 -1.32 15.82
N VAL A 143 -18.35 -2.18 16.31
CA VAL A 143 -16.93 -2.16 16.01
C VAL A 143 -16.60 -3.37 15.17
N LEU A 144 -15.98 -3.17 14.01
CA LEU A 144 -15.45 -4.20 13.15
C LEU A 144 -13.92 -4.13 13.20
N LEU A 145 -13.30 -5.18 13.69
CA LEU A 145 -11.85 -5.35 13.69
C LEU A 145 -11.50 -6.50 12.74
N THR A 146 -10.85 -6.16 11.64
CA THR A 146 -10.45 -7.11 10.60
C THR A 146 -9.09 -7.70 10.87
N ILE A 147 -8.80 -8.86 10.30
CA ILE A 147 -7.51 -9.53 10.35
C ILE A 147 -6.77 -9.41 9.01
N ASP A 148 -5.43 -9.55 9.06
CA ASP A 148 -4.55 -9.72 7.89
C ASP A 148 -4.75 -8.65 6.81
N GLU A 149 -4.95 -7.38 7.21
CA GLU A 149 -5.08 -6.27 6.26
C GLU A 149 -3.81 -6.10 5.45
N GLU A 150 -2.68 -6.04 6.14
CA GLU A 150 -1.35 -5.69 5.63
C GLU A 150 -0.74 -6.74 4.68
N ALA A 151 -1.11 -8.00 4.85
CA ALA A 151 -0.55 -9.09 4.05
C ALA A 151 -1.49 -9.63 2.97
N GLY A 152 -2.79 -9.27 3.01
CA GLY A 152 -3.72 -9.78 2.02
C GLY A 152 -5.17 -9.36 2.13
N MET A 153 -5.53 -8.51 3.10
CA MET A 153 -6.90 -8.09 3.39
C MET A 153 -7.86 -9.30 3.57
N THR A 154 -7.34 -10.41 4.10
CA THR A 154 -8.11 -11.67 4.21
C THR A 154 -9.40 -11.48 4.99
N GLY A 155 -9.36 -10.68 6.07
CA GLY A 155 -10.52 -10.36 6.88
C GLY A 155 -11.61 -9.65 6.09
N ALA A 156 -11.23 -8.61 5.34
CA ALA A 156 -12.18 -7.84 4.53
C ALA A 156 -12.74 -8.66 3.36
N PHE A 157 -11.91 -9.46 2.68
CA PHE A 157 -12.37 -10.38 1.63
C PHE A 157 -13.36 -11.43 2.14
N GLY A 158 -13.19 -11.89 3.37
CA GLY A 158 -14.06 -12.90 3.98
C GLY A 158 -15.32 -12.34 4.65
N LEU A 159 -15.49 -11.03 4.67
CA LEU A 159 -16.66 -10.40 5.27
C LEU A 159 -17.91 -10.63 4.42
N GLU A 160 -18.90 -11.31 4.99
CA GLU A 160 -20.19 -11.57 4.35
C GLU A 160 -21.25 -10.57 4.81
N ALA A 161 -22.33 -10.44 4.02
CA ALA A 161 -23.50 -9.66 4.40
C ALA A 161 -24.18 -10.24 5.64
N GLY A 162 -24.81 -9.37 6.46
CA GLY A 162 -25.57 -9.76 7.64
C GLY A 162 -24.77 -9.78 8.95
N TRP A 163 -23.49 -9.51 8.93
CA TRP A 163 -22.68 -9.33 10.15
C TRP A 163 -22.80 -7.93 10.75
N LEU A 164 -23.02 -6.91 9.91
CA LEU A 164 -23.18 -5.51 10.30
C LEU A 164 -24.59 -5.03 10.00
N GLU A 165 -25.08 -4.14 10.84
CA GLU A 165 -26.41 -3.50 10.74
C GLU A 165 -26.31 -1.97 10.59
N GLY A 166 -25.11 -1.40 10.76
CA GLY A 166 -24.86 0.04 10.69
C GLY A 166 -25.07 0.61 9.28
N ASP A 167 -25.55 1.84 9.23
CA ASP A 167 -25.77 2.58 7.99
C ASP A 167 -24.51 3.30 7.50
N ILE A 168 -23.61 3.61 8.43
CA ILE A 168 -22.41 4.43 8.23
C ILE A 168 -21.18 3.69 8.75
N LEU A 169 -20.07 3.72 8.00
CA LEU A 169 -18.80 3.16 8.44
C LEU A 169 -17.73 4.26 8.53
N LEU A 170 -17.11 4.34 9.69
CA LEU A 170 -15.96 5.20 9.97
C LEU A 170 -14.71 4.32 10.02
N ASN A 171 -13.97 4.31 8.92
CA ASN A 171 -12.67 3.65 8.85
C ASN A 171 -11.61 4.55 9.48
N THR A 172 -10.71 3.97 10.28
CA THR A 172 -9.71 4.69 11.07
C THR A 172 -8.28 4.46 10.56
N ASP A 173 -8.14 4.08 9.30
CA ASP A 173 -6.89 3.59 8.72
C ASP A 173 -6.18 4.65 7.84
N SER A 174 -6.53 5.91 8.01
CA SER A 174 -5.83 7.02 7.35
C SER A 174 -4.72 7.59 8.22
N GLU A 175 -3.68 8.10 7.58
CA GLU A 175 -2.40 8.40 8.20
C GLU A 175 -2.01 9.89 8.15
N GLN A 176 -2.96 10.76 7.83
CA GLN A 176 -2.71 12.19 7.76
C GLN A 176 -3.86 12.98 8.35
N GLU A 177 -3.59 13.66 9.46
CA GLU A 177 -4.52 14.63 10.06
C GLU A 177 -4.84 15.74 9.05
N GLY A 178 -6.09 16.21 9.05
CA GLY A 178 -6.58 17.22 8.11
C GLY A 178 -7.05 16.67 6.77
N GLU A 179 -6.85 15.38 6.51
CA GLU A 179 -7.35 14.69 5.33
C GLU A 179 -8.52 13.77 5.71
N VAL A 180 -9.50 13.69 4.81
CA VAL A 180 -10.60 12.72 4.90
C VAL A 180 -10.76 12.03 3.55
N TYR A 181 -10.78 10.71 3.56
CA TYR A 181 -10.83 9.90 2.34
C TYR A 181 -12.27 9.43 2.09
N MET A 182 -12.71 9.54 0.84
CA MET A 182 -14.02 9.12 0.37
C MET A 182 -13.95 8.15 -0.82
N GLY A 183 -12.78 7.63 -1.10
CA GLY A 183 -12.57 6.68 -2.18
C GLY A 183 -11.15 6.12 -2.20
N CYS A 184 -11.00 4.97 -2.86
CA CYS A 184 -9.71 4.33 -3.05
C CYS A 184 -9.66 3.55 -4.36
N ALA A 185 -8.44 3.34 -4.90
CA ALA A 185 -8.27 2.51 -6.07
C ALA A 185 -8.39 1.02 -5.73
N GLY A 186 -9.05 0.28 -6.61
CA GLY A 186 -8.86 -1.15 -6.71
C GLY A 186 -7.60 -1.49 -7.48
N GLY A 187 -7.25 -2.77 -7.54
CA GLY A 187 -6.07 -3.22 -8.26
C GLY A 187 -6.16 -4.67 -8.73
N ILE A 188 -5.20 -5.04 -9.56
CA ILE A 188 -4.98 -6.41 -10.01
C ILE A 188 -3.53 -6.59 -10.42
N ASP A 189 -2.95 -7.73 -10.06
CA ASP A 189 -1.63 -8.11 -10.51
C ASP A 189 -1.69 -8.68 -11.93
N GLY A 190 -0.71 -8.32 -12.77
CA GLY A 190 -0.49 -8.89 -14.08
C GLY A 190 0.90 -9.51 -14.17
N ALA A 191 1.01 -10.78 -14.54
CA ALA A 191 2.26 -11.47 -14.76
C ALA A 191 2.41 -11.81 -16.24
N MET A 192 3.30 -11.10 -16.95
CA MET A 192 3.69 -11.48 -18.33
C MET A 192 4.87 -12.44 -18.28
N THR A 193 4.73 -13.58 -18.95
CA THR A 193 5.75 -14.63 -19.00
C THR A 193 6.19 -14.87 -20.43
N PHE A 194 7.50 -14.82 -20.62
CA PHE A 194 8.17 -15.07 -21.90
C PHE A 194 8.95 -16.37 -21.80
N ASP A 195 8.62 -17.32 -22.64
CA ASP A 195 9.47 -18.51 -22.85
C ASP A 195 10.72 -18.09 -23.62
N ILE A 196 11.89 -18.40 -23.09
CA ILE A 196 13.19 -17.98 -23.62
C ILE A 196 13.99 -19.20 -24.04
N LYS A 197 14.44 -19.20 -25.28
CA LYS A 197 15.48 -20.11 -25.78
C LYS A 197 16.84 -19.41 -25.69
N ARG A 198 17.87 -20.20 -25.51
CA ARG A 198 19.24 -19.68 -25.40
C ARG A 198 20.15 -20.30 -26.45
N ASP A 199 21.01 -19.46 -26.98
CA ASP A 199 22.10 -19.82 -27.89
C ASP A 199 23.46 -19.60 -27.22
N ALA A 200 24.48 -20.32 -27.67
CA ALA A 200 25.85 -20.06 -27.24
C ALA A 200 26.26 -18.62 -27.62
N ILE A 201 26.90 -17.94 -26.68
CA ILE A 201 27.50 -16.64 -26.93
C ILE A 201 28.65 -16.82 -27.94
N PRO A 202 28.69 -16.04 -29.04
CA PRO A 202 29.74 -16.18 -30.06
C PRO A 202 31.13 -15.92 -29.50
N THR A 203 32.13 -16.60 -30.04
CA THR A 203 33.55 -16.36 -29.70
C THR A 203 33.91 -14.89 -30.01
N GLY A 204 34.66 -14.27 -29.10
CA GLY A 204 35.08 -12.85 -29.25
C GLY A 204 34.10 -11.85 -28.63
N PHE A 205 33.02 -12.33 -28.02
CA PHE A 205 32.14 -11.48 -27.19
C PHE A 205 32.69 -11.38 -25.77
N VAL A 206 32.43 -10.23 -25.13
CA VAL A 206 32.69 -9.95 -23.72
C VAL A 206 31.37 -9.74 -23.00
N THR A 207 31.27 -10.19 -21.75
CA THR A 207 30.07 -10.04 -20.91
C THR A 207 30.20 -8.83 -20.00
N ARG A 208 29.11 -8.05 -19.91
CA ARG A 208 29.03 -6.83 -19.11
C ARG A 208 27.75 -6.84 -18.30
N GLN A 209 27.81 -6.32 -17.08
CA GLN A 209 26.62 -6.00 -16.30
C GLN A 209 26.38 -4.49 -16.35
N LEU A 210 25.24 -4.11 -16.89
CA LEU A 210 24.75 -2.74 -16.85
C LEU A 210 23.84 -2.59 -15.64
N THR A 211 24.14 -1.63 -14.79
CA THR A 211 23.38 -1.33 -13.56
C THR A 211 22.87 0.09 -13.60
N LEU A 212 21.59 0.28 -13.31
CA LEU A 212 21.00 1.57 -13.03
C LEU A 212 20.43 1.55 -11.63
N LYS A 213 20.84 2.50 -10.78
CA LYS A 213 20.40 2.60 -9.38
C LYS A 213 20.41 4.05 -8.88
N GLY A 214 20.03 4.23 -7.61
CA GLY A 214 19.98 5.54 -6.98
C GLY A 214 18.72 6.33 -7.29
N LEU A 215 17.70 5.69 -7.89
CA LEU A 215 16.38 6.27 -8.02
C LEU A 215 15.64 6.27 -6.68
N LYS A 216 14.69 7.19 -6.52
CA LYS A 216 13.90 7.31 -5.27
C LYS A 216 13.01 6.10 -5.01
N GLY A 217 12.43 5.53 -6.05
CA GLY A 217 11.39 4.53 -5.90
C GLY A 217 10.14 5.13 -5.25
N GLY A 218 9.37 4.32 -4.54
CA GLY A 218 8.18 4.74 -3.82
C GLY A 218 6.99 3.81 -4.03
N HIS A 219 5.86 4.15 -3.46
CA HIS A 219 4.63 3.38 -3.58
C HIS A 219 4.05 3.49 -4.99
N SER A 220 3.70 2.35 -5.60
CA SER A 220 3.21 2.29 -6.98
C SER A 220 1.85 2.96 -7.23
N GLY A 221 1.17 3.36 -6.18
CA GLY A 221 -0.06 4.13 -6.23
C GLY A 221 0.17 5.59 -5.83
N CYS A 222 0.50 5.84 -4.57
CA CYS A 222 0.61 7.20 -4.01
C CYS A 222 1.69 8.05 -4.68
N ASP A 223 2.77 7.43 -5.18
CA ASP A 223 3.89 8.15 -5.79
C ASP A 223 3.93 8.06 -7.33
N ILE A 224 3.01 7.33 -7.95
CA ILE A 224 3.07 7.03 -9.39
C ILE A 224 3.00 8.29 -10.29
N HIS A 225 2.36 9.34 -9.79
CA HIS A 225 2.20 10.62 -10.50
C HIS A 225 3.34 11.61 -10.27
N THR A 226 4.29 11.29 -9.39
CA THR A 226 5.33 12.25 -8.96
C THR A 226 6.51 12.35 -9.92
N GLY A 227 6.47 11.65 -11.06
CA GLY A 227 7.52 11.70 -12.09
C GLY A 227 8.78 10.92 -11.74
N ARG A 228 8.71 10.00 -10.77
CA ARG A 228 9.85 9.14 -10.40
C ARG A 228 10.19 8.15 -11.52
N GLY A 229 11.46 7.88 -11.68
CA GLY A 229 11.97 6.92 -12.65
C GLY A 229 11.64 5.48 -12.26
N ASN A 230 11.26 4.67 -13.26
CA ASN A 230 11.12 3.22 -13.12
C ASN A 230 12.36 2.56 -13.74
N ALA A 231 13.23 1.97 -12.92
CA ALA A 231 14.51 1.42 -13.37
C ALA A 231 14.37 0.34 -14.44
N ASN A 232 13.32 -0.50 -14.34
CA ASN A 232 13.03 -1.53 -15.33
C ASN A 232 12.73 -0.95 -16.71
N LYS A 233 11.90 0.09 -16.74
CA LYS A 233 11.55 0.77 -17.98
C LYS A 233 12.72 1.54 -18.58
N LEU A 234 13.52 2.18 -17.75
CA LEU A 234 14.69 2.95 -18.19
C LEU A 234 15.77 2.05 -18.81
N LEU A 235 16.12 0.91 -18.20
CA LEU A 235 17.05 -0.04 -18.83
C LEU A 235 16.43 -0.71 -20.06
N GLY A 236 15.13 -1.03 -20.04
CA GLY A 236 14.41 -1.52 -21.22
C GLY A 236 14.48 -0.55 -22.41
N ARG A 237 14.35 0.76 -22.14
CA ARG A 237 14.49 1.82 -23.16
C ARG A 237 15.93 1.86 -23.74
N PHE A 238 16.94 1.73 -22.90
CA PHE A 238 18.32 1.65 -23.38
C PHE A 238 18.53 0.47 -24.34
N LEU A 239 18.08 -0.71 -23.94
CA LEU A 239 18.18 -1.90 -24.79
C LEU A 239 17.41 -1.75 -26.11
N ALA A 240 16.20 -1.21 -26.06
CA ALA A 240 15.38 -0.98 -27.26
C ALA A 240 16.05 -0.03 -28.26
N GLY A 241 16.77 0.98 -27.74
CA GLY A 241 17.47 1.94 -28.59
C GLY A 241 18.80 1.45 -29.16
N HIS A 242 19.51 0.57 -28.46
CA HIS A 242 20.93 0.31 -28.76
C HIS A 242 21.32 -1.16 -28.97
N ALA A 243 20.44 -2.14 -28.65
CA ALA A 243 20.80 -3.55 -28.74
C ALA A 243 21.23 -3.97 -30.15
N GLN A 244 20.55 -3.48 -31.18
CA GLN A 244 20.86 -3.83 -32.57
C GLN A 244 22.18 -3.24 -33.05
N GLU A 245 22.46 -1.97 -32.78
CA GLU A 245 23.69 -1.31 -33.24
C GLU A 245 24.93 -1.79 -32.51
N LEU A 246 24.77 -2.37 -31.33
CA LEU A 246 25.84 -2.97 -30.50
C LEU A 246 26.07 -4.45 -30.82
N ASP A 247 25.25 -5.07 -31.66
CA ASP A 247 25.17 -6.53 -31.80
C ASP A 247 25.08 -7.24 -30.43
N LEU A 248 24.31 -6.64 -29.53
CA LEU A 248 24.17 -7.06 -28.14
C LEU A 248 23.34 -8.34 -28.03
N ARG A 249 23.80 -9.24 -27.14
CA ARG A 249 23.05 -10.44 -26.72
C ARG A 249 22.64 -10.28 -25.26
N LEU A 250 21.35 -10.40 -24.99
CA LEU A 250 20.80 -10.34 -23.65
C LEU A 250 21.00 -11.68 -22.93
N VAL A 251 21.57 -11.65 -21.75
CA VAL A 251 21.81 -12.82 -20.92
C VAL A 251 20.81 -12.89 -19.78
N GLU A 252 20.61 -11.77 -19.07
CA GLU A 252 19.74 -11.67 -17.91
C GLU A 252 19.17 -10.26 -17.81
N PHE A 253 17.92 -10.15 -17.36
CA PHE A 253 17.33 -8.91 -16.90
C PHE A 253 16.70 -9.15 -15.53
N ARG A 254 17.05 -8.36 -14.52
CA ARG A 254 16.41 -8.36 -13.21
C ARG A 254 16.26 -6.95 -12.66
N GLY A 255 15.16 -6.68 -11.97
CA GLY A 255 14.95 -5.39 -11.34
C GLY A 255 13.65 -5.32 -10.55
N GLY A 256 13.69 -4.51 -9.51
CA GLY A 256 12.60 -4.43 -8.52
C GLY A 256 12.51 -5.67 -7.62
N SER A 257 11.83 -5.52 -6.51
CA SER A 257 11.62 -6.60 -5.53
C SER A 257 10.15 -6.77 -5.14
N LEU A 258 9.35 -5.72 -5.29
CA LEU A 258 7.93 -5.70 -4.93
C LEU A 258 7.11 -5.10 -6.07
N ARG A 259 5.98 -5.74 -6.41
CA ARG A 259 5.09 -5.27 -7.48
C ARG A 259 4.40 -3.94 -7.15
N ASN A 260 4.20 -3.65 -5.88
CA ASN A 260 3.59 -2.42 -5.37
C ASN A 260 4.60 -1.30 -5.07
N ALA A 261 5.85 -1.47 -5.45
CA ALA A 261 6.89 -0.46 -5.37
C ALA A 261 7.40 -0.07 -6.76
N ILE A 262 7.70 1.22 -6.96
CA ILE A 262 8.39 1.71 -8.17
C ILE A 262 9.84 1.24 -8.10
N PRO A 263 10.35 0.47 -9.08
CA PRO A 263 11.71 -0.07 -9.03
C PRO A 263 12.77 1.03 -8.99
N ARG A 264 13.63 1.02 -7.96
CA ARG A 264 14.71 1.98 -7.74
C ARG A 264 15.99 1.60 -8.45
N GLU A 265 16.13 0.33 -8.79
CA GLU A 265 17.33 -0.23 -9.42
C GLU A 265 16.96 -1.39 -10.34
N ALA A 266 17.77 -1.57 -11.37
CA ALA A 266 17.68 -2.68 -12.29
C ALA A 266 19.08 -3.05 -12.81
N PHE A 267 19.23 -4.30 -13.22
CA PHE A 267 20.48 -4.93 -13.62
C PHE A 267 20.24 -5.74 -14.88
N VAL A 268 21.14 -5.57 -15.85
CA VAL A 268 21.09 -6.29 -17.11
C VAL A 268 22.44 -6.86 -17.43
N THR A 269 22.53 -8.18 -17.60
CA THR A 269 23.73 -8.83 -18.10
C THR A 269 23.63 -8.98 -19.62
N VAL A 270 24.65 -8.49 -20.33
CA VAL A 270 24.71 -8.50 -21.79
C VAL A 270 26.06 -9.04 -22.26
N ALA A 271 26.08 -9.60 -23.47
CA ALA A 271 27.31 -9.88 -24.19
C ALA A 271 27.36 -9.03 -25.46
N VAL A 272 28.52 -8.43 -25.74
CA VAL A 272 28.76 -7.64 -26.96
C VAL A 272 30.07 -8.07 -27.61
N PRO A 273 30.26 -7.92 -28.94
CA PRO A 273 31.55 -8.08 -29.57
C PRO A 273 32.61 -7.24 -28.82
N ALA A 274 33.82 -7.76 -28.65
CA ALA A 274 34.89 -7.04 -27.91
C ALA A 274 35.17 -5.65 -28.52
N GLU A 275 35.06 -5.52 -29.84
CA GLU A 275 35.21 -4.24 -30.54
C GLU A 275 34.10 -3.22 -30.23
N ASN A 276 32.94 -3.66 -29.77
CA ASN A 276 31.83 -2.79 -29.42
C ASN A 276 31.82 -2.41 -27.92
N GLN A 277 32.77 -2.89 -27.12
CA GLN A 277 32.83 -2.62 -25.69
C GLN A 277 32.95 -1.12 -25.36
N GLU A 278 33.86 -0.39 -26.07
CA GLU A 278 34.00 1.04 -25.88
C GLU A 278 32.74 1.80 -26.30
N LYS A 279 32.18 1.43 -27.44
CA LYS A 279 30.90 2.02 -27.91
C LYS A 279 29.76 1.81 -26.92
N LEU A 280 29.65 0.62 -26.30
CA LEU A 280 28.68 0.36 -25.25
C LEU A 280 28.89 1.33 -24.07
N ALA A 281 30.13 1.51 -23.63
CA ALA A 281 30.44 2.41 -22.53
C ALA A 281 30.09 3.87 -22.84
N GLU A 282 30.40 4.34 -24.03
CA GLU A 282 30.06 5.70 -24.50
C GLU A 282 28.54 5.92 -24.54
N LEU A 283 27.80 5.00 -25.16
CA LEU A 283 26.35 5.09 -25.26
C LEU A 283 25.66 5.03 -23.89
N PHE A 284 26.15 4.17 -22.99
CA PHE A 284 25.57 4.06 -21.67
C PHE A 284 25.86 5.28 -20.79
N ASN A 285 27.07 5.87 -20.90
CA ASN A 285 27.41 7.14 -20.26
C ASN A 285 26.55 8.29 -20.81
N TYR A 286 26.40 8.39 -22.13
CA TYR A 286 25.54 9.39 -22.74
C TYR A 286 24.07 9.22 -22.26
N TYR A 287 23.59 7.99 -22.20
CA TYR A 287 22.25 7.70 -21.70
C TYR A 287 22.08 8.11 -20.23
N THR A 288 23.11 7.94 -19.41
CA THR A 288 23.10 8.40 -18.02
C THR A 288 22.92 9.91 -17.92
N GLU A 289 23.66 10.68 -18.72
CA GLU A 289 23.51 12.14 -18.74
C GLU A 289 22.14 12.58 -19.29
N LEU A 290 21.61 11.85 -20.25
CA LEU A 290 20.26 12.05 -20.75
C LEU A 290 19.22 11.85 -19.65
N LEU A 291 19.31 10.76 -18.86
CA LEU A 291 18.41 10.50 -17.75
C LEU A 291 18.52 11.58 -16.66
N LYS A 292 19.71 12.05 -16.33
CA LYS A 292 19.91 13.17 -15.39
C LYS A 292 19.26 14.46 -15.90
N ALA A 293 19.31 14.72 -17.19
CA ALA A 293 18.67 15.88 -17.80
C ALA A 293 17.14 15.77 -17.79
N GLU A 294 16.59 14.58 -18.09
CA GLU A 294 15.13 14.33 -18.13
C GLU A 294 14.51 14.28 -16.72
N LEU A 295 15.15 13.62 -15.77
CA LEU A 295 14.61 13.27 -14.46
C LEU A 295 15.25 14.02 -13.28
N GLY A 296 16.32 14.78 -13.50
CA GLY A 296 17.17 15.31 -12.43
C GLY A 296 16.50 16.26 -11.45
N LYS A 297 15.32 16.78 -11.75
CA LYS A 297 14.53 17.56 -10.78
C LYS A 297 13.89 16.66 -9.72
N VAL A 298 13.55 15.43 -10.08
CA VAL A 298 12.93 14.44 -9.20
C VAL A 298 13.98 13.44 -8.71
N GLU A 299 14.81 12.93 -9.63
CA GLU A 299 15.80 11.89 -9.39
C GLU A 299 17.22 12.48 -9.29
N THR A 300 17.64 12.84 -8.10
CA THR A 300 18.96 13.48 -7.87
C THR A 300 20.09 12.48 -7.67
N GLY A 301 19.79 11.21 -7.49
CA GLY A 301 20.74 10.14 -7.14
C GLY A 301 21.06 9.16 -8.26
N ILE A 302 20.72 9.46 -9.53
CA ILE A 302 20.95 8.52 -10.65
C ILE A 302 22.42 8.17 -10.80
N VAL A 303 22.72 6.88 -10.72
CA VAL A 303 24.05 6.31 -10.91
C VAL A 303 23.94 5.09 -11.81
N THR A 304 24.89 4.97 -12.73
CA THR A 304 24.99 3.79 -13.61
C THR A 304 26.39 3.18 -13.52
N PHE A 305 26.46 1.88 -13.70
CA PHE A 305 27.70 1.12 -13.75
C PHE A 305 27.70 0.21 -14.97
N ASN A 306 28.87 0.08 -15.59
CA ASN A 306 29.13 -0.86 -16.67
C ASN A 306 30.37 -1.66 -16.25
N GLU A 307 30.14 -2.83 -15.67
CA GLU A 307 31.17 -3.64 -15.05
C GLU A 307 31.38 -4.96 -15.80
N GLU A 308 32.55 -5.56 -15.68
CA GLU A 308 32.74 -6.93 -16.14
C GLU A 308 31.81 -7.87 -15.37
N SER A 309 31.13 -8.73 -16.11
CA SER A 309 30.32 -9.81 -15.54
C SER A 309 31.10 -11.12 -15.55
N VAL A 310 30.62 -12.08 -14.77
CA VAL A 310 31.09 -13.46 -14.89
C VAL A 310 30.83 -13.92 -16.32
N THR A 311 31.80 -14.60 -16.93
CA THR A 311 31.66 -15.08 -18.31
C THR A 311 30.52 -16.09 -18.38
N GLU A 312 29.46 -15.68 -19.05
CA GLU A 312 28.32 -16.55 -19.36
C GLU A 312 28.56 -17.29 -20.68
N SER A 313 28.02 -18.48 -20.80
CA SER A 313 28.16 -19.29 -22.01
C SER A 313 26.97 -19.17 -22.97
N GLN A 314 25.83 -18.69 -22.49
CA GLN A 314 24.59 -18.62 -23.24
C GLN A 314 23.87 -17.29 -23.05
N ALA A 315 23.21 -16.85 -24.12
CA ALA A 315 22.36 -15.66 -24.13
C ALA A 315 21.00 -16.01 -24.76
N PHE A 316 20.05 -15.12 -24.67
CA PHE A 316 18.76 -15.26 -25.36
C PHE A 316 19.00 -15.43 -26.86
N THR A 317 18.16 -16.22 -27.54
CA THR A 317 18.13 -16.20 -29.01
C THR A 317 17.78 -14.80 -29.50
N ALA A 318 18.24 -14.42 -30.68
CA ALA A 318 17.96 -13.10 -31.24
C ALA A 318 16.45 -12.80 -31.33
N ALA A 319 15.64 -13.81 -31.67
CA ALA A 319 14.19 -13.67 -31.77
C ALA A 319 13.54 -13.43 -30.39
N ASP A 320 13.93 -14.17 -29.37
CA ASP A 320 13.36 -14.03 -28.03
C ASP A 320 13.79 -12.74 -27.37
N GLN A 321 15.06 -12.32 -27.54
CA GLN A 321 15.55 -11.02 -27.14
C GLN A 321 14.75 -9.89 -27.74
N GLN A 322 14.54 -9.92 -29.06
CA GLN A 322 13.80 -8.88 -29.78
C GLN A 322 12.36 -8.78 -29.27
N ARG A 323 11.68 -9.92 -29.09
CA ARG A 323 10.31 -9.97 -28.55
C ARG A 323 10.22 -9.38 -27.16
N PHE A 324 11.12 -9.82 -26.26
CA PHE A 324 11.14 -9.35 -24.88
C PHE A 324 11.42 -7.87 -24.76
N ILE A 325 12.48 -7.37 -25.43
CA ILE A 325 12.84 -5.95 -25.40
C ILE A 325 11.72 -5.09 -25.99
N ALA A 326 11.14 -5.50 -27.11
CA ALA A 326 10.03 -4.76 -27.74
C ALA A 326 8.81 -4.72 -26.83
N ALA A 327 8.43 -5.85 -26.23
CA ALA A 327 7.32 -5.92 -25.29
C ALA A 327 7.54 -5.08 -24.02
N LEU A 328 8.72 -5.15 -23.41
CA LEU A 328 9.05 -4.34 -22.25
C LEU A 328 9.02 -2.83 -22.57
N ASN A 329 9.51 -2.45 -23.74
CA ASN A 329 9.48 -1.06 -24.19
C ASN A 329 8.05 -0.59 -24.48
N ALA A 330 7.23 -1.41 -25.13
CA ALA A 330 5.83 -1.12 -25.48
C ALA A 330 4.90 -1.18 -24.26
N CYS A 331 5.22 -1.99 -23.24
CA CYS A 331 4.43 -2.12 -22.03
C CYS A 331 4.24 -0.74 -21.38
N PRO A 332 3.01 -0.28 -21.19
CA PRO A 332 2.78 1.01 -20.51
C PRO A 332 3.28 0.99 -19.09
N ASN A 333 3.56 2.16 -18.54
CA ASN A 333 3.98 2.34 -17.14
C ASN A 333 3.68 3.77 -16.67
N GLY A 334 3.28 3.92 -15.42
CA GLY A 334 2.97 5.21 -14.84
C GLY A 334 1.46 5.52 -14.89
N VAL A 335 1.13 6.81 -14.89
CA VAL A 335 -0.26 7.27 -14.96
C VAL A 335 -0.82 7.02 -16.35
N MET A 336 -1.93 6.29 -16.42
CA MET A 336 -2.66 6.02 -17.66
C MET A 336 -3.77 7.04 -17.87
N ARG A 337 -4.43 7.46 -16.80
CA ARG A 337 -5.47 8.48 -16.82
C ARG A 337 -5.55 9.20 -15.47
N MET A 338 -5.79 10.52 -15.54
CA MET A 338 -6.18 11.33 -14.37
C MET A 338 -7.70 11.32 -14.23
N SER A 339 -8.19 11.52 -13.00
CA SER A 339 -9.63 11.64 -12.76
C SER A 339 -10.18 12.91 -13.40
N ASP A 340 -11.33 12.79 -14.07
CA ASP A 340 -12.08 13.94 -14.59
C ASP A 340 -12.98 14.58 -13.50
N GLU A 341 -13.28 13.83 -12.44
CA GLU A 341 -14.19 14.26 -11.37
C GLU A 341 -13.43 14.99 -10.25
N ILE A 342 -12.16 14.60 -9.99
CA ILE A 342 -11.37 15.12 -8.87
C ILE A 342 -10.01 15.57 -9.38
N GLU A 343 -9.76 16.85 -9.32
CA GLU A 343 -8.50 17.47 -9.77
C GLU A 343 -7.30 16.91 -9.00
N GLY A 344 -6.23 16.58 -9.73
CA GLY A 344 -4.97 16.09 -9.16
C GLY A 344 -4.96 14.61 -8.76
N VAL A 345 -6.09 13.91 -8.87
CA VAL A 345 -6.20 12.48 -8.53
C VAL A 345 -5.94 11.60 -9.74
N VAL A 346 -5.11 10.58 -9.55
CA VAL A 346 -4.89 9.52 -10.56
C VAL A 346 -6.10 8.60 -10.59
N GLU A 347 -6.70 8.42 -11.76
CA GLU A 347 -7.78 7.44 -11.95
C GLU A 347 -7.21 6.05 -12.16
N THR A 348 -6.31 5.91 -13.14
CA THR A 348 -5.79 4.61 -13.59
C THR A 348 -4.27 4.67 -13.78
N SER A 349 -3.56 3.66 -13.30
CA SER A 349 -2.12 3.55 -13.45
C SER A 349 -1.65 2.11 -13.62
N LEU A 350 -0.41 1.96 -14.08
CA LEU A 350 0.30 0.69 -14.19
C LEU A 350 1.73 0.86 -13.70
N ASN A 351 2.19 -0.07 -12.87
CA ASN A 351 3.59 -0.15 -12.45
C ASN A 351 4.22 -1.46 -12.94
N VAL A 352 5.29 -1.36 -13.72
CA VAL A 352 6.17 -2.49 -14.06
C VAL A 352 7.10 -2.71 -12.88
N GLY A 353 6.67 -3.53 -11.91
CA GLY A 353 7.29 -3.62 -10.58
C GLY A 353 8.51 -4.52 -10.51
N VAL A 354 8.43 -5.74 -11.04
CA VAL A 354 9.51 -6.73 -10.91
C VAL A 354 9.78 -7.42 -12.24
N ILE A 355 11.06 -7.58 -12.56
CA ILE A 355 11.51 -8.43 -13.67
C ILE A 355 12.47 -9.46 -13.11
N THR A 356 12.21 -10.74 -13.42
CA THR A 356 13.09 -11.86 -13.06
C THR A 356 13.38 -12.71 -14.28
N THR A 357 14.63 -13.12 -14.43
CA THR A 357 15.08 -14.07 -15.46
C THR A 357 15.43 -15.39 -14.81
N GLU A 358 14.79 -16.44 -15.26
CA GLU A 358 15.13 -17.84 -14.97
C GLU A 358 15.80 -18.47 -16.19
N GLU A 359 16.20 -19.74 -16.10
CA GLU A 359 16.94 -20.42 -17.19
C GLU A 359 16.22 -20.31 -18.54
N ASN A 360 14.92 -20.59 -18.58
CA ASN A 360 14.14 -20.65 -19.82
C ASN A 360 12.92 -19.69 -19.81
N LYS A 361 12.91 -18.72 -18.91
CA LYS A 361 11.74 -17.88 -18.72
C LYS A 361 12.13 -16.50 -18.20
N VAL A 362 11.44 -15.46 -18.69
CA VAL A 362 11.43 -14.13 -18.08
C VAL A 362 10.02 -13.83 -17.62
N THR A 363 9.88 -13.36 -16.39
CA THR A 363 8.60 -12.91 -15.83
C THR A 363 8.66 -11.42 -15.54
N VAL A 364 7.63 -10.69 -16.00
CA VAL A 364 7.41 -9.26 -15.72
C VAL A 364 6.15 -9.13 -14.88
N LEU A 365 6.29 -8.75 -13.61
CA LEU A 365 5.18 -8.52 -12.69
C LEU A 365 4.78 -7.06 -12.71
N CYS A 366 3.51 -6.82 -12.99
CA CYS A 366 2.89 -5.50 -13.03
C CYS A 366 1.78 -5.40 -11.99
N LEU A 367 1.54 -4.19 -11.51
CA LEU A 367 0.36 -3.89 -10.70
C LEU A 367 -0.44 -2.78 -11.40
N ILE A 368 -1.69 -3.11 -11.73
CA ILE A 368 -2.68 -2.18 -12.27
C ILE A 368 -3.49 -1.63 -11.10
N ARG A 369 -3.72 -0.32 -11.08
CA ARG A 369 -4.63 0.33 -10.12
C ARG A 369 -5.63 1.20 -10.86
N SER A 370 -6.88 1.21 -10.40
CA SER A 370 -7.90 2.10 -10.95
C SER A 370 -9.00 2.39 -9.94
N LEU A 371 -9.53 3.61 -9.97
CA LEU A 371 -10.73 4.00 -9.22
C LEU A 371 -12.00 3.40 -9.84
N ILE A 372 -11.93 2.99 -11.11
CA ILE A 372 -13.07 2.46 -11.87
C ILE A 372 -12.71 1.14 -12.54
N ASP A 373 -13.64 0.19 -12.53
CA ASP A 373 -13.41 -1.16 -13.08
C ASP A 373 -13.14 -1.14 -14.59
N SER A 374 -13.79 -0.24 -15.33
CA SER A 374 -13.55 -0.10 -16.77
C SER A 374 -12.14 0.38 -17.10
N GLY A 375 -11.56 1.26 -16.28
CA GLY A 375 -10.16 1.70 -16.41
C GLY A 375 -9.19 0.56 -16.15
N ARG A 376 -9.43 -0.24 -15.11
CA ARG A 376 -8.66 -1.45 -14.83
C ARG A 376 -8.71 -2.43 -16.01
N SER A 377 -9.91 -2.76 -16.48
CA SER A 377 -10.12 -3.68 -17.59
C SER A 377 -9.47 -3.21 -18.89
N GLN A 378 -9.43 -1.89 -19.15
CA GLN A 378 -8.72 -1.33 -20.30
C GLN A 378 -7.21 -1.62 -20.22
N VAL A 379 -6.59 -1.47 -19.06
CA VAL A 379 -5.15 -1.74 -18.91
C VAL A 379 -4.87 -3.24 -18.99
N GLU A 380 -5.73 -4.09 -18.40
CA GLU A 380 -5.64 -5.55 -18.58
C GLU A 380 -5.68 -5.94 -20.05
N SER A 381 -6.61 -5.38 -20.82
CA SER A 381 -6.71 -5.59 -22.27
C SER A 381 -5.45 -5.15 -23.01
N THR A 382 -4.87 -4.01 -22.62
CA THR A 382 -3.61 -3.53 -23.20
C THR A 382 -2.45 -4.50 -22.93
N LEU A 383 -2.31 -5.02 -21.70
CA LEU A 383 -1.29 -6.01 -21.36
C LEU A 383 -1.49 -7.33 -22.12
N ARG A 384 -2.75 -7.78 -22.30
CA ARG A 384 -3.05 -8.96 -23.14
C ARG A 384 -2.57 -8.74 -24.57
N SER A 385 -2.84 -7.58 -25.15
CA SER A 385 -2.41 -7.26 -26.52
C SER A 385 -0.89 -7.20 -26.65
N VAL A 386 -0.19 -6.60 -25.68
CA VAL A 386 1.28 -6.58 -25.68
C VAL A 386 1.85 -8.00 -25.58
N ALA A 387 1.31 -8.84 -24.68
CA ALA A 387 1.73 -10.23 -24.55
C ALA A 387 1.47 -11.02 -25.85
N GLU A 388 0.29 -10.89 -26.44
CA GLU A 388 -0.07 -11.57 -27.70
C GLU A 388 0.88 -11.18 -28.85
N LEU A 389 1.11 -9.89 -29.05
CA LEU A 389 2.03 -9.40 -30.10
C LEU A 389 3.47 -9.89 -29.89
N ALA A 390 3.88 -10.08 -28.64
CA ALA A 390 5.20 -10.59 -28.31
C ALA A 390 5.27 -12.12 -28.24
N GLY A 391 4.16 -12.84 -28.43
CA GLY A 391 4.12 -14.29 -28.25
C GLY A 391 4.40 -14.71 -26.80
N ALA A 392 4.01 -13.90 -25.84
CA ALA A 392 4.11 -14.14 -24.40
C ALA A 392 2.74 -14.52 -23.84
N GLN A 393 2.71 -14.98 -22.59
CA GLN A 393 1.49 -15.20 -21.84
C GLN A 393 1.31 -14.10 -20.80
N VAL A 394 0.06 -13.80 -20.43
CA VAL A 394 -0.24 -12.91 -19.29
C VAL A 394 -1.35 -13.52 -18.46
N GLU A 395 -1.12 -13.58 -17.16
CA GLU A 395 -2.09 -14.03 -16.17
C GLU A 395 -2.39 -12.88 -15.21
N PHE A 396 -3.66 -12.77 -14.81
CA PHE A 396 -4.11 -11.78 -13.84
C PHE A 396 -4.59 -12.46 -12.57
N SER A 397 -4.21 -11.92 -11.42
CA SER A 397 -4.56 -12.47 -10.11
C SER A 397 -4.64 -11.39 -9.04
N GLY A 398 -5.19 -11.74 -7.87
CA GLY A 398 -5.23 -10.84 -6.72
C GLY A 398 -6.07 -9.58 -6.95
N ALA A 399 -7.14 -9.69 -7.74
CA ALA A 399 -8.04 -8.57 -7.97
C ALA A 399 -8.73 -8.13 -6.66
N TYR A 400 -8.75 -6.83 -6.42
CA TYR A 400 -9.55 -6.21 -5.35
C TYR A 400 -10.27 -4.98 -5.90
N PRO A 401 -11.51 -4.71 -5.43
CA PRO A 401 -12.32 -3.61 -5.92
C PRO A 401 -11.82 -2.27 -5.39
N GLY A 402 -12.15 -1.20 -6.11
CA GLY A 402 -12.03 0.16 -5.62
C GLY A 402 -13.25 0.60 -4.84
N TRP A 403 -13.08 1.67 -4.11
CA TRP A 403 -14.17 2.41 -3.48
C TRP A 403 -14.37 3.71 -4.28
N LYS A 404 -15.43 3.70 -5.12
CA LYS A 404 -15.74 4.87 -5.96
C LYS A 404 -16.22 6.02 -5.06
N PRO A 405 -15.68 7.24 -5.24
CA PRO A 405 -16.17 8.42 -4.55
C PRO A 405 -17.67 8.66 -4.81
N ASP A 406 -18.40 9.08 -3.78
CA ASP A 406 -19.78 9.46 -3.86
C ASP A 406 -19.95 10.93 -3.46
N ALA A 407 -20.27 11.78 -4.44
CA ALA A 407 -20.44 13.21 -4.22
C ALA A 407 -21.66 13.53 -3.31
N ASP A 408 -22.62 12.60 -3.21
CA ASP A 408 -23.83 12.73 -2.40
C ASP A 408 -23.70 12.05 -1.02
N SER A 409 -22.50 11.62 -0.62
CA SER A 409 -22.25 11.02 0.69
C SER A 409 -22.67 11.94 1.83
N GLU A 410 -23.62 11.49 2.63
CA GLU A 410 -24.13 12.22 3.80
C GLU A 410 -23.04 12.32 4.88
N ILE A 411 -22.33 11.22 5.16
CA ILE A 411 -21.27 11.24 6.19
C ILE A 411 -20.10 12.14 5.81
N MET A 412 -19.76 12.24 4.51
CA MET A 412 -18.75 13.19 4.04
C MET A 412 -19.18 14.64 4.26
N ALA A 413 -20.44 14.96 3.97
CA ALA A 413 -20.98 16.31 4.24
C ALA A 413 -20.95 16.65 5.74
N ILE A 414 -21.36 15.70 6.59
CA ILE A 414 -21.33 15.85 8.06
C ILE A 414 -19.89 16.03 8.54
N PHE A 415 -18.95 15.20 8.06
CA PHE A 415 -17.52 15.31 8.42
C PHE A 415 -16.96 16.70 8.06
N ARG A 416 -17.20 17.13 6.83
CA ARG A 416 -16.72 18.43 6.34
C ARG A 416 -17.25 19.57 7.21
N ASP A 417 -18.56 19.58 7.48
CA ASP A 417 -19.21 20.66 8.22
C ASP A 417 -18.78 20.66 9.70
N MET A 418 -18.65 19.47 10.30
CA MET A 418 -18.10 19.31 11.65
C MET A 418 -16.66 19.81 11.73
N TYR A 419 -15.80 19.40 10.81
CA TYR A 419 -14.39 19.80 10.76
C TYR A 419 -14.24 21.32 10.60
N GLU A 420 -14.98 21.93 9.66
CA GLU A 420 -14.99 23.39 9.46
C GLU A 420 -15.51 24.13 10.70
N GLY A 421 -16.50 23.57 11.40
CA GLY A 421 -17.02 24.13 12.65
C GLY A 421 -16.01 24.13 13.79
N ILE A 422 -15.15 23.11 13.87
CA ILE A 422 -14.12 23.01 14.92
C ILE A 422 -12.89 23.84 14.60
N TYR A 423 -12.39 23.77 13.36
CA TYR A 423 -11.08 24.30 12.98
C TYR A 423 -11.13 25.59 12.16
N GLY A 424 -12.31 26.03 11.70
CA GLY A 424 -12.50 27.24 10.89
C GLY A 424 -12.05 27.13 9.43
N HIS A 425 -11.71 25.93 8.96
CA HIS A 425 -11.39 25.62 7.57
C HIS A 425 -11.86 24.20 7.22
N LYS A 426 -12.04 23.93 5.94
CA LYS A 426 -12.44 22.61 5.45
C LYS A 426 -11.31 21.62 5.51
N PRO A 427 -11.61 20.33 5.72
CA PRO A 427 -10.61 19.26 5.54
C PRO A 427 -10.23 19.11 4.07
N ASN A 428 -9.09 18.52 3.81
CA ASN A 428 -8.73 18.05 2.47
C ASN A 428 -9.51 16.77 2.17
N ILE A 429 -10.43 16.84 1.21
CA ILE A 429 -11.17 15.65 0.76
C ILE A 429 -10.32 14.93 -0.25
N MET A 430 -10.03 13.66 0.04
CA MET A 430 -9.05 12.86 -0.68
C MET A 430 -9.65 11.58 -1.25
N VAL A 431 -9.02 11.12 -2.30
CA VAL A 431 -9.18 9.76 -2.84
C VAL A 431 -7.79 9.16 -2.96
N ILE A 432 -7.55 8.05 -2.30
CA ILE A 432 -6.23 7.42 -2.31
C ILE A 432 -6.08 6.49 -3.52
N HIS A 433 -4.98 6.60 -4.23
CA HIS A 433 -4.63 5.69 -5.33
C HIS A 433 -3.90 4.43 -4.82
N ALA A 434 -4.40 3.89 -3.71
CA ALA A 434 -4.00 2.65 -3.06
C ALA A 434 -5.26 1.92 -2.61
N GLY A 435 -5.15 0.66 -2.16
CA GLY A 435 -6.27 -0.09 -1.59
C GLY A 435 -6.60 0.40 -0.18
N LEU A 436 -7.88 0.38 0.16
CA LEU A 436 -8.42 0.43 1.52
C LEU A 436 -9.48 -0.64 1.64
N GLU A 437 -9.65 -1.22 2.82
CA GLU A 437 -10.68 -2.23 3.08
C GLU A 437 -12.10 -1.74 2.74
N CYS A 438 -12.33 -0.42 2.79
CA CYS A 438 -13.59 0.20 2.38
C CYS A 438 -14.06 -0.22 0.96
N GLY A 439 -13.12 -0.44 0.04
CA GLY A 439 -13.44 -0.95 -1.30
C GLY A 439 -14.09 -2.33 -1.25
N LEU A 440 -13.59 -3.21 -0.39
CA LEU A 440 -14.11 -4.57 -0.20
C LEU A 440 -15.46 -4.57 0.52
N PHE A 441 -15.67 -3.68 1.48
CA PHE A 441 -16.92 -3.60 2.23
C PHE A 441 -18.13 -3.17 1.36
N LYS A 442 -17.88 -2.49 0.23
CA LYS A 442 -18.96 -2.11 -0.70
C LYS A 442 -19.64 -3.30 -1.37
N GLU A 443 -18.99 -4.44 -1.49
CA GLU A 443 -19.60 -5.64 -2.07
C GLU A 443 -20.70 -6.23 -1.16
N PRO A 444 -20.42 -6.61 0.11
CA PRO A 444 -21.47 -7.11 1.01
C PRO A 444 -22.39 -6.00 1.55
N TYR A 445 -21.98 -4.73 1.54
CA TYR A 445 -22.72 -3.58 2.08
C TYR A 445 -22.78 -2.40 1.09
N PRO A 446 -23.46 -2.55 -0.07
CA PRO A 446 -23.42 -1.55 -1.15
C PRO A 446 -24.00 -0.18 -0.76
N ASN A 447 -24.91 -0.15 0.21
CA ASN A 447 -25.57 1.07 0.68
C ASN A 447 -24.90 1.73 1.89
N MET A 448 -23.85 1.12 2.46
CA MET A 448 -23.14 1.68 3.60
C MET A 448 -22.36 2.92 3.16
N ASP A 449 -22.63 4.06 3.80
CA ASP A 449 -21.91 5.30 3.57
C ASP A 449 -20.62 5.32 4.38
N MET A 450 -19.49 5.69 3.79
CA MET A 450 -18.18 5.49 4.40
C MET A 450 -17.28 6.72 4.26
N VAL A 451 -16.48 6.96 5.30
CA VAL A 451 -15.31 7.86 5.27
C VAL A 451 -14.14 7.22 6.01
N SER A 452 -12.92 7.59 5.63
CA SER A 452 -11.71 7.22 6.36
C SER A 452 -10.95 8.47 6.81
N PHE A 453 -10.51 8.48 8.06
CA PHE A 453 -9.72 9.56 8.65
C PHE A 453 -8.85 9.02 9.79
N GLY A 454 -7.83 9.76 10.18
CA GLY A 454 -6.89 9.30 11.19
C GLY A 454 -5.88 10.36 11.63
N PRO A 455 -4.98 10.03 12.56
CA PRO A 455 -3.89 10.90 12.98
C PRO A 455 -2.77 10.94 11.94
N THR A 456 -1.75 11.78 12.20
CA THR A 456 -0.54 11.79 11.37
C THR A 456 0.42 10.68 11.79
N ILE A 457 0.59 9.69 10.91
CA ILE A 457 1.58 8.62 11.00
C ILE A 457 2.61 8.86 9.89
N LYS A 458 3.89 8.71 10.20
CA LYS A 458 4.98 8.84 9.21
C LYS A 458 5.77 7.55 9.17
N PHE A 459 6.23 7.21 7.97
CA PHE A 459 7.04 6.03 7.69
C PHE A 459 6.38 4.70 8.15
N PRO A 460 5.08 4.49 7.90
CA PRO A 460 4.47 3.21 8.20
C PRO A 460 5.23 2.10 7.49
N HIS A 461 5.12 0.86 7.97
CA HIS A 461 5.83 -0.32 7.44
C HIS A 461 7.36 -0.23 7.50
N SER A 462 7.89 0.63 8.37
CA SER A 462 9.31 0.87 8.55
C SER A 462 9.66 0.92 10.05
N PRO A 463 10.90 0.55 10.45
CA PRO A 463 11.37 0.77 11.82
C PRO A 463 11.43 2.25 12.25
N ASP A 464 11.27 3.18 11.31
CA ASP A 464 11.16 4.61 11.58
C ASP A 464 9.71 5.08 11.78
N GLU A 465 8.75 4.16 11.79
CA GLU A 465 7.33 4.46 12.00
C GLU A 465 7.12 5.27 13.27
N LYS A 466 6.32 6.34 13.14
CA LYS A 466 5.99 7.22 14.25
C LYS A 466 4.64 7.89 14.07
N VAL A 467 3.94 8.12 15.18
CA VAL A 467 2.67 8.85 15.21
C VAL A 467 2.83 10.17 15.95
N LYS A 468 2.25 11.25 15.41
CA LYS A 468 2.34 12.58 16.00
C LYS A 468 1.32 12.73 17.14
N ILE A 469 1.80 13.02 18.35
CA ILE A 469 1.02 12.97 19.59
C ILE A 469 -0.19 13.92 19.56
N ASP A 470 0.00 15.17 19.16
CA ASP A 470 -1.07 16.18 19.12
C ASP A 470 -2.18 15.81 18.13
N THR A 471 -1.83 15.14 17.02
CA THR A 471 -2.82 14.73 16.01
C THR A 471 -3.68 13.55 16.46
N VAL A 472 -3.24 12.77 17.43
CA VAL A 472 -4.05 11.72 18.07
C VAL A 472 -5.19 12.34 18.88
N GLN A 473 -4.91 13.46 19.58
CA GLN A 473 -5.97 14.22 20.28
C GLN A 473 -6.97 14.81 19.27
N LEU A 474 -6.49 15.40 18.17
CA LEU A 474 -7.36 15.94 17.14
C LEU A 474 -8.25 14.87 16.50
N PHE A 475 -7.67 13.71 16.19
CA PHE A 475 -8.39 12.54 15.68
C PHE A 475 -9.47 12.07 16.65
N TRP A 476 -9.16 11.99 17.95
CA TRP A 476 -10.12 11.63 18.98
C TRP A 476 -11.27 12.64 19.07
N ASP A 477 -10.96 13.92 19.07
CA ASP A 477 -11.97 15.00 19.12
C ASP A 477 -12.90 14.96 17.91
N GLN A 478 -12.36 14.68 16.72
CA GLN A 478 -13.13 14.48 15.49
C GLN A 478 -14.05 13.26 15.60
N MET A 479 -13.54 12.12 16.11
CA MET A 479 -14.32 10.90 16.32
C MET A 479 -15.52 11.17 17.23
N VAL A 480 -15.29 11.80 18.37
CA VAL A 480 -16.35 12.11 19.36
C VAL A 480 -17.39 13.06 18.78
N ALA A 481 -16.94 14.15 18.14
CA ALA A 481 -17.84 15.13 17.53
C ALA A 481 -18.67 14.51 16.39
N LEU A 482 -18.05 13.63 15.60
CA LEU A 482 -18.73 12.97 14.49
C LEU A 482 -19.82 12.01 14.98
N LEU A 483 -19.55 11.23 16.03
CA LEU A 483 -20.54 10.32 16.63
C LEU A 483 -21.76 11.07 17.18
N GLU A 484 -21.56 12.26 17.74
CA GLU A 484 -22.65 13.11 18.21
C GLU A 484 -23.45 13.73 17.04
N ALA A 485 -22.80 14.04 15.92
CA ALA A 485 -23.39 14.67 14.74
C ALA A 485 -24.16 13.71 13.82
N ILE A 486 -24.07 12.39 14.01
CA ILE A 486 -24.77 11.40 13.20
C ILE A 486 -26.29 11.69 13.18
N PRO A 487 -26.96 11.70 12.02
CA PRO A 487 -28.37 12.03 11.92
C PRO A 487 -29.29 10.91 12.43
N GLU A 488 -30.54 11.27 12.65
CA GLU A 488 -31.60 10.30 12.94
C GLU A 488 -31.92 9.45 11.70
N LYS A 489 -32.43 8.25 11.94
CA LYS A 489 -33.00 7.43 10.87
C LYS A 489 -34.22 8.15 10.29
N ALA A 490 -34.35 8.11 8.95
CA ALA A 490 -35.46 8.69 8.22
C ALA A 490 -36.80 7.99 8.52
#